data_845cb4ee895bb32de77f81e8538eb863
#
_entry.id   845cb4ee895bb32de77f81e8538eb863
#
_cell.length_a   1.000
_cell.length_b   1.000
_cell.length_c   1.000
_cell.angle_alpha   90.00
_cell.angle_beta   90.00
_cell.angle_gamma   90.00
#
_symmetry.space_group_name_H-M   'P 1'
#
loop_
_entity.id
_entity.type
_entity.pdbx_description
1 polymer ?
#
loop_
_entity_poly.entity_id
_entity_poly.type
_entity_poly.pdbx_seq_one_letter_code
_entity_poly.pdbx_strand_id
1 'polypeptide(L)'
;MAQGATDLAVHRTIAVAVSQQRAFDVFTAHMTDWWLLESHRIGEVVPEAVVMEPHEGGRWFERAPDGTECDWGRVVEWNPPARLRLAWHLDADWQYDPDPAKSTEIDVQFVAEGPDSTRVELVHRGLQVHGDRSQEVHAAIDSPNGWSGLLARFGEAAR
;
A
#
# COMPACT_ATOMS: atom_id res chain seq x y z
N MET A 1 -3.10 0.20 -31.29
CA MET A 1 -3.08 0.20 -30.77
C MET A 1 -2.75 0.17 -30.07
N ALA A 2 -2.80 0.31 -29.97
CA ALA A 2 -2.56 0.22 -29.25
C ALA A 2 -2.64 0.40 -28.40
N GLN A 3 -2.98 0.23 -27.99
CA GLN A 3 -3.05 0.32 -26.97
C GLN A 3 -2.36 0.09 -26.28
N GLY A 4 -2.33 0.38 -26.98
CA GLY A 4 -1.60 0.71 -26.19
C GLY A 4 -0.98 0.42 -25.01
N ALA A 5 -0.23 1.26 -24.55
CA ALA A 5 0.32 1.09 -23.23
C ALA A 5 -0.83 0.88 -22.25
N THR A 6 -1.21 -0.38 -22.10
CA THR A 6 -2.20 -0.76 -21.10
C THR A 6 -1.60 -0.49 -19.73
N ASP A 7 -2.30 0.26 -18.92
CA ASP A 7 -1.91 0.49 -17.54
C ASP A 7 -1.96 -0.85 -16.80
N LEU A 8 -0.80 -1.35 -16.40
CA LEU A 8 -0.71 -2.63 -15.70
C LEU A 8 -1.00 -2.37 -14.22
N ALA A 9 -2.09 -2.95 -13.73
CA ALA A 9 -2.59 -2.65 -12.38
C ALA A 9 -3.18 -3.87 -11.70
N VAL A 10 -3.27 -3.78 -10.35
CA VAL A 10 -3.98 -4.74 -9.51
C VAL A 10 -5.12 -3.99 -8.83
N HIS A 11 -6.33 -4.54 -8.91
CA HIS A 11 -7.53 -3.98 -8.30
C HIS A 11 -8.05 -4.92 -7.22
N ARG A 12 -8.35 -4.37 -6.05
CA ARG A 12 -8.93 -5.15 -4.94
C ARG A 12 -9.98 -4.34 -4.21
N THR A 13 -10.98 -5.03 -3.72
CA THR A 13 -12.05 -4.42 -2.93
C THR A 13 -12.31 -5.29 -1.71
N ILE A 14 -12.49 -4.66 -0.55
CA ILE A 14 -12.88 -5.36 0.68
C ILE A 14 -13.95 -4.54 1.39
N ALA A 15 -14.92 -5.23 1.99
CA ALA A 15 -15.92 -4.63 2.86
C ALA A 15 -15.51 -4.85 4.31
N VAL A 16 -15.53 -3.79 5.10
CA VAL A 16 -15.22 -3.89 6.54
C VAL A 16 -16.38 -3.35 7.35
N ALA A 17 -16.68 -4.02 8.47
CA ALA A 17 -17.84 -3.71 9.31
C ALA A 17 -17.48 -2.66 10.37
N VAL A 18 -16.93 -1.52 9.92
CA VAL A 18 -16.54 -0.39 10.77
C VAL A 18 -16.82 0.91 10.01
N SER A 19 -16.78 2.03 10.73
CA SER A 19 -16.99 3.35 10.12
C SER A 19 -15.88 3.69 9.13
N GLN A 20 -16.18 4.60 8.22
CA GLN A 20 -15.22 5.12 7.24
C GLN A 20 -13.98 5.68 7.95
N GLN A 21 -14.15 6.44 9.02
CA GLN A 21 -13.03 7.01 9.78
C GLN A 21 -12.16 5.91 10.38
N ARG A 22 -12.77 4.89 10.98
CA ARG A 22 -12.04 3.78 11.57
C ARG A 22 -11.25 3.02 10.50
N ALA A 23 -11.86 2.76 9.35
CA ALA A 23 -11.19 2.07 8.25
C ALA A 23 -9.96 2.84 7.78
N PHE A 24 -10.09 4.15 7.60
CA PHE A 24 -8.99 5.01 7.22
C PHE A 24 -7.87 4.98 8.27
N ASP A 25 -8.22 5.12 9.55
CA ASP A 25 -7.24 5.15 10.64
C ASP A 25 -6.47 3.84 10.76
N VAL A 26 -7.15 2.70 10.65
CA VAL A 26 -6.49 1.39 10.73
C VAL A 26 -5.56 1.19 9.55
N PHE A 27 -6.00 1.57 8.36
CA PHE A 27 -5.18 1.42 7.15
C PHE A 27 -3.89 2.23 7.28
N THR A 28 -3.94 3.42 7.81
CA THR A 28 -2.82 4.37 7.85
C THR A 28 -2.05 4.33 9.17
N ALA A 29 -2.64 4.82 10.25
CA ALA A 29 -1.97 4.96 11.55
C ALA A 29 -1.64 3.60 12.19
N HIS A 30 -2.39 2.57 11.86
CA HIS A 30 -2.24 1.23 12.45
C HIS A 30 -1.76 0.19 11.45
N MET A 31 -1.03 0.62 10.40
CA MET A 31 -0.53 -0.32 9.39
C MET A 31 0.36 -1.40 10.00
N THR A 32 1.09 -1.09 11.06
CA THR A 32 1.91 -2.06 11.79
C THR A 32 1.11 -3.29 12.22
N ASP A 33 -0.17 -3.11 12.55
CA ASP A 33 -1.00 -4.19 13.08
C ASP A 33 -1.43 -5.21 12.04
N TRP A 34 -1.37 -4.87 10.76
CA TRP A 34 -1.85 -5.76 9.71
C TRP A 34 -0.84 -6.03 8.59
N TRP A 35 0.25 -5.30 8.51
CA TRP A 35 1.29 -5.53 7.50
C TRP A 35 2.08 -6.80 7.85
N LEU A 36 2.53 -7.53 6.80
CA LEU A 36 3.30 -8.76 6.98
C LEU A 36 4.77 -8.43 7.22
N LEU A 37 5.09 -7.97 8.44
CA LEU A 37 6.42 -7.47 8.79
C LEU A 37 7.54 -8.49 8.59
N GLU A 38 7.26 -9.76 8.83
CA GLU A 38 8.28 -10.81 8.76
C GLU A 38 8.75 -11.08 7.34
N SER A 39 7.88 -10.87 6.34
CA SER A 39 8.17 -11.21 4.95
C SER A 39 8.19 -10.02 4.01
N HIS A 40 7.42 -8.97 4.32
CA HIS A 40 7.27 -7.80 3.45
C HIS A 40 8.05 -6.62 4.04
N ARG A 41 9.38 -6.75 3.99
CA ARG A 41 10.29 -5.73 4.51
C ARG A 41 11.45 -5.51 3.55
N ILE A 42 12.11 -4.36 3.68
CA ILE A 42 13.30 -4.02 2.89
C ILE A 42 14.57 -4.41 3.66
N GLY A 43 14.59 -4.12 4.97
CA GLY A 43 15.77 -4.34 5.80
C GLY A 43 16.00 -5.81 6.12
N GLU A 44 17.19 -6.11 6.62
CA GLU A 44 17.58 -7.48 7.00
C GLU A 44 16.93 -7.93 8.29
N VAL A 45 16.54 -6.97 9.14
CA VAL A 45 15.94 -7.24 10.44
C VAL A 45 14.43 -7.03 10.34
N VAL A 46 13.65 -7.90 10.99
CA VAL A 46 12.19 -7.73 11.05
C VAL A 46 11.88 -6.38 11.70
N PRO A 47 11.14 -5.49 11.00
CA PRO A 47 10.83 -4.18 11.57
C PRO A 47 9.85 -4.30 12.73
N GLU A 48 9.92 -3.33 13.65
CA GLU A 48 8.94 -3.23 14.74
C GLU A 48 7.72 -2.41 14.32
N ALA A 49 7.85 -1.59 13.28
CA ALA A 49 6.77 -0.70 12.86
C ALA A 49 6.86 -0.37 11.38
N VAL A 50 5.68 -0.13 10.79
CA VAL A 50 5.52 0.54 9.51
C VAL A 50 4.86 1.87 9.80
N VAL A 51 5.48 2.95 9.35
CA VAL A 51 5.05 4.32 9.67
C VAL A 51 4.66 5.05 8.41
N MET A 52 3.51 5.71 8.45
CA MET A 52 3.06 6.59 7.38
C MET A 52 2.82 7.97 8.00
N GLU A 53 3.60 8.95 7.58
CA GLU A 53 3.44 10.31 8.10
C GLU A 53 2.13 10.89 7.56
N PRO A 54 1.27 11.44 8.42
CA PRO A 54 -0.12 11.75 8.07
C PRO A 54 -0.31 13.10 7.37
N HIS A 55 0.35 13.30 6.23
CA HIS A 55 0.21 14.52 5.44
C HIS A 55 0.77 14.30 4.02
N GLU A 56 0.37 15.14 3.08
CA GLU A 56 0.95 15.11 1.73
C GLU A 56 2.45 15.37 1.81
N GLY A 57 3.21 14.60 1.05
CA GLY A 57 4.67 14.65 1.07
C GLY A 57 5.28 13.84 2.20
N GLY A 58 4.48 13.24 3.07
CA GLY A 58 4.96 12.44 4.18
C GLY A 58 5.71 11.20 3.74
N ARG A 59 6.57 10.71 4.61
CA ARG A 59 7.32 9.47 4.36
C ARG A 59 6.47 8.26 4.69
N TRP A 60 6.73 7.18 3.99
CA TRP A 60 6.17 5.85 4.28
C TRP A 60 7.35 4.91 4.38
N PHE A 61 7.58 4.35 5.56
CA PHE A 61 8.82 3.62 5.82
C PHE A 61 8.65 2.55 6.91
N GLU A 62 9.61 1.62 6.96
CA GLU A 62 9.71 0.66 8.06
C GLU A 62 10.77 1.10 9.04
N ARG A 63 10.61 0.73 10.31
CA ARG A 63 11.59 1.01 11.37
C ARG A 63 11.90 -0.27 12.15
N ALA A 64 13.18 -0.62 12.23
CA ALA A 64 13.65 -1.76 13.00
C ALA A 64 13.82 -1.40 14.49
N PRO A 65 13.89 -2.42 15.38
CA PRO A 65 14.07 -2.16 16.82
C PRO A 65 15.33 -1.37 17.18
N ASP A 66 16.37 -1.43 16.34
CA ASP A 66 17.60 -0.66 16.56
C ASP A 66 17.50 0.78 16.03
N GLY A 67 16.35 1.17 15.49
CA GLY A 67 16.12 2.50 14.96
C GLY A 67 16.43 2.67 13.47
N THR A 68 16.93 1.64 12.80
CA THR A 68 17.19 1.69 11.36
C THR A 68 15.88 1.85 10.60
N GLU A 69 15.85 2.82 9.65
CA GLU A 69 14.66 3.09 8.85
C GLU A 69 14.95 2.81 7.37
N CYS A 70 13.98 2.21 6.70
CA CYS A 70 14.04 1.96 5.26
C CYS A 70 12.78 2.54 4.62
N ASP A 71 12.95 3.52 3.74
CA ASP A 71 11.83 4.16 3.05
C ASP A 71 11.21 3.20 2.04
N TRP A 72 9.88 3.26 1.92
CA TRP A 72 9.11 2.51 0.91
C TRP A 72 8.52 3.46 -0.13
N GLY A 73 8.16 4.68 0.27
CA GLY A 73 7.51 5.62 -0.62
C GLY A 73 7.12 6.92 0.05
N ARG A 74 6.11 7.56 -0.52
CA ARG A 74 5.63 8.86 -0.08
C ARG A 74 4.12 8.91 -0.10
N VAL A 75 3.55 9.76 0.74
CA VAL A 75 2.14 10.11 0.69
C VAL A 75 1.94 11.17 -0.39
N VAL A 76 1.18 10.83 -1.42
CA VAL A 76 0.90 11.74 -2.54
C VAL A 76 -0.35 12.58 -2.25
N GLU A 77 -1.38 11.92 -1.70
CA GLU A 77 -2.62 12.61 -1.32
C GLU A 77 -3.09 12.08 0.03
N TRP A 78 -3.37 12.99 0.94
CA TRP A 78 -3.89 12.69 2.27
C TRP A 78 -5.24 13.37 2.44
N ASN A 79 -6.32 12.60 2.28
CA ASN A 79 -7.68 13.15 2.31
C ASN A 79 -8.59 12.28 3.20
N PRO A 80 -8.39 12.30 4.51
CA PRO A 80 -9.21 11.50 5.41
C PRO A 80 -10.64 12.03 5.49
N PRO A 81 -11.62 11.16 5.67
CA PRO A 81 -11.51 9.71 5.75
C PRO A 81 -11.75 9.01 4.40
N ALA A 82 -11.76 9.74 3.30
CA ALA A 82 -12.26 9.28 2.01
C ALA A 82 -11.20 8.67 1.09
N ARG A 83 -9.98 9.20 1.08
CA ARG A 83 -9.01 8.80 0.06
C ARG A 83 -7.57 8.95 0.52
N LEU A 84 -6.75 8.01 0.06
CA LEU A 84 -5.31 8.00 0.28
C LEU A 84 -4.64 7.63 -1.04
N ARG A 85 -3.62 8.37 -1.45
CA ARG A 85 -2.78 7.98 -2.59
C ARG A 85 -1.34 7.94 -2.15
N LEU A 86 -0.66 6.87 -2.52
CA LEU A 86 0.73 6.62 -2.14
C LEU A 86 1.58 6.43 -3.40
N ALA A 87 2.81 6.94 -3.36
CA ALA A 87 3.83 6.57 -4.33
C ALA A 87 4.61 5.40 -3.76
N TRP A 88 4.67 4.30 -4.49
CA TRP A 88 5.38 3.09 -4.12
C TRP A 88 6.72 3.11 -4.82
N HIS A 89 7.79 3.26 -4.05
CA HIS A 89 9.15 3.44 -4.57
C HIS A 89 9.99 2.17 -4.52
N LEU A 90 9.38 1.00 -4.36
CA LEU A 90 10.12 -0.25 -4.41
C LEU A 90 10.27 -0.72 -5.85
N ASP A 91 11.49 -1.12 -6.21
CA ASP A 91 11.78 -1.65 -7.54
C ASP A 91 11.41 -3.15 -7.62
N ALA A 92 11.74 -3.79 -8.74
CA ALA A 92 11.42 -5.20 -8.95
C ALA A 92 12.21 -6.14 -8.04
N ASP A 93 13.25 -5.64 -7.38
CA ASP A 93 14.02 -6.38 -6.38
C ASP A 93 13.62 -6.03 -4.96
N TRP A 94 12.50 -5.31 -4.80
CA TRP A 94 11.95 -4.88 -3.50
C TRP A 94 12.90 -3.96 -2.73
N GLN A 95 13.69 -3.18 -3.47
CA GLN A 95 14.59 -2.19 -2.89
C GLN A 95 14.09 -0.78 -3.21
N TYR A 96 14.35 0.14 -2.30
CA TYR A 96 13.92 1.52 -2.47
C TYR A 96 14.66 2.21 -3.62
N ASP A 97 13.91 2.80 -4.53
CA ASP A 97 14.44 3.62 -5.62
C ASP A 97 13.84 5.03 -5.48
N PRO A 98 14.65 6.06 -5.21
CA PRO A 98 14.13 7.42 -4.99
C PRO A 98 13.63 8.11 -6.26
N ASP A 99 13.88 7.54 -7.45
CA ASP A 99 13.49 8.17 -8.71
C ASP A 99 11.94 8.13 -8.86
N PRO A 100 11.26 9.30 -8.82
CA PRO A 100 9.80 9.32 -8.93
C PRO A 100 9.28 8.81 -10.27
N ALA A 101 10.10 8.84 -11.32
CA ALA A 101 9.71 8.30 -12.62
C ALA A 101 9.58 6.78 -12.61
N LYS A 102 10.17 6.11 -11.62
CA LYS A 102 10.13 4.65 -11.47
C LYS A 102 9.17 4.20 -10.38
N SER A 103 8.47 5.13 -9.73
CA SER A 103 7.49 4.78 -8.71
C SER A 103 6.18 4.32 -9.36
N THR A 104 5.45 3.51 -8.60
CA THR A 104 4.09 3.13 -8.96
C THR A 104 3.12 3.81 -7.99
N GLU A 105 1.82 3.73 -8.26
CA GLU A 105 0.84 4.43 -7.44
C GLU A 105 -0.12 3.45 -6.79
N ILE A 106 -0.40 3.66 -5.50
CA ILE A 106 -1.45 2.95 -4.77
C ILE A 106 -2.53 3.97 -4.44
N ASP A 107 -3.73 3.76 -4.98
CA ASP A 107 -4.88 4.63 -4.77
C ASP A 107 -5.90 3.85 -3.93
N VAL A 108 -6.24 4.36 -2.76
CA VAL A 108 -7.17 3.70 -1.84
C VAL A 108 -8.34 4.64 -1.57
N GLN A 109 -9.54 4.16 -1.87
CA GLN A 109 -10.77 4.90 -1.60
C GLN A 109 -11.56 4.18 -0.52
N PHE A 110 -12.04 4.95 0.46
CA PHE A 110 -12.83 4.46 1.58
C PHE A 110 -14.25 4.99 1.41
N VAL A 111 -15.16 4.12 1.01
CA VAL A 111 -16.52 4.51 0.65
C VAL A 111 -17.48 4.07 1.75
N ALA A 112 -18.05 5.05 2.46
CA ALA A 112 -19.02 4.76 3.52
C ALA A 112 -20.29 4.16 2.91
N GLU A 113 -20.69 2.99 3.41
CA GLU A 113 -21.93 2.32 3.00
C GLU A 113 -22.95 2.32 4.13
N GLY A 114 -22.58 2.87 5.28
CA GLY A 114 -23.39 3.00 6.46
C GLY A 114 -22.50 3.48 7.60
N PRO A 115 -23.08 3.77 8.80
CA PRO A 115 -22.28 4.27 9.93
C PRO A 115 -21.23 3.26 10.42
N ASP A 116 -21.44 1.97 10.18
CA ASP A 116 -20.54 0.91 10.61
C ASP A 116 -20.21 -0.02 9.45
N SER A 117 -20.19 0.49 8.22
CA SER A 117 -19.87 -0.31 7.04
C SER A 117 -19.14 0.55 6.02
N THR A 118 -18.00 0.05 5.56
CA THR A 118 -17.15 0.77 4.59
C THR A 118 -16.65 -0.19 3.53
N ARG A 119 -16.72 0.24 2.27
CA ARG A 119 -16.07 -0.46 1.17
C ARG A 119 -14.72 0.20 0.91
N VAL A 120 -13.66 -0.59 0.92
CA VAL A 120 -12.30 -0.11 0.65
C VAL A 120 -11.89 -0.62 -0.73
N GLU A 121 -11.60 0.30 -1.63
CA GLU A 121 -11.20 0.00 -3.01
C GLU A 121 -9.75 0.40 -3.19
N LEU A 122 -8.92 -0.56 -3.56
CA LEU A 122 -7.48 -0.34 -3.75
C LEU A 122 -7.09 -0.63 -5.19
N VAL A 123 -6.35 0.29 -5.79
CA VAL A 123 -5.75 0.10 -7.12
C VAL A 123 -4.25 0.39 -7.01
N HIS A 124 -3.44 -0.59 -7.36
CA HIS A 124 -1.99 -0.41 -7.48
C HIS A 124 -1.69 -0.40 -8.97
N ARG A 125 -1.32 0.75 -9.52
CA ARG A 125 -1.19 0.97 -10.96
C ARG A 125 0.20 1.47 -11.34
N GLY A 126 0.45 1.50 -12.65
CA GLY A 126 1.71 2.03 -13.17
C GLY A 126 2.83 1.01 -13.20
N LEU A 127 2.50 -0.28 -13.06
CA LEU A 127 3.51 -1.34 -12.94
C LEU A 127 4.36 -1.49 -14.18
N GLN A 128 3.91 -0.96 -15.32
CA GLN A 128 4.67 -0.99 -16.58
C GLN A 128 6.02 -0.26 -16.48
N VAL A 129 6.22 0.59 -15.47
CA VAL A 129 7.51 1.28 -15.26
C VAL A 129 8.64 0.29 -14.95
N HIS A 130 8.32 -0.93 -14.52
CA HIS A 130 9.32 -1.97 -14.25
C HIS A 130 9.85 -2.64 -15.52
N GLY A 131 9.36 -2.22 -16.70
CA GLY A 131 9.86 -2.72 -17.98
C GLY A 131 9.69 -4.22 -18.13
N ASP A 132 10.78 -4.93 -18.44
CA ASP A 132 10.75 -6.37 -18.65
C ASP A 132 10.33 -7.15 -17.41
N ARG A 133 10.40 -6.55 -16.24
CA ARG A 133 10.02 -7.20 -14.97
C ARG A 133 8.62 -6.85 -14.52
N SER A 134 7.86 -6.09 -15.31
CA SER A 134 6.50 -5.65 -14.95
C SER A 134 5.57 -6.83 -14.64
N GLN A 135 5.60 -7.88 -15.42
CA GLN A 135 4.74 -9.05 -15.20
C GLN A 135 5.13 -9.81 -13.92
N GLU A 136 6.42 -9.85 -13.63
CA GLU A 136 6.91 -10.49 -12.39
C GLU A 136 6.41 -9.72 -11.17
N VAL A 137 6.50 -8.39 -11.16
CA VAL A 137 6.02 -7.56 -10.07
C VAL A 137 4.50 -7.67 -9.95
N HIS A 138 3.79 -7.60 -11.08
CA HIS A 138 2.34 -7.75 -11.10
C HIS A 138 1.91 -9.08 -10.46
N ALA A 139 2.54 -10.18 -10.87
CA ALA A 139 2.22 -11.50 -10.33
C ALA A 139 2.45 -11.57 -8.82
N ALA A 140 3.53 -10.95 -8.32
CA ALA A 140 3.86 -10.96 -6.90
C ALA A 140 2.81 -10.20 -6.07
N ILE A 141 2.42 -9.00 -6.48
CA ILE A 141 1.45 -8.22 -5.71
C ILE A 141 0.01 -8.69 -5.92
N ASP A 142 -0.25 -9.42 -7.00
CA ASP A 142 -1.55 -10.02 -7.30
C ASP A 142 -1.74 -11.38 -6.63
N SER A 143 -0.70 -11.94 -6.06
CA SER A 143 -0.71 -13.26 -5.41
C SER A 143 -1.44 -13.22 -4.07
N PRO A 144 -1.76 -14.41 -3.49
CA PRO A 144 -2.33 -14.46 -2.13
C PRO A 144 -1.46 -13.81 -1.07
N ASN A 145 -0.14 -13.74 -1.28
CA ASN A 145 0.78 -13.05 -0.37
C ASN A 145 0.92 -11.56 -0.69
N GLY A 146 0.25 -11.08 -1.73
CA GLY A 146 0.20 -9.68 -2.09
C GLY A 146 -1.01 -8.98 -1.47
N TRP A 147 -1.66 -8.12 -2.26
CA TRP A 147 -2.75 -7.30 -1.74
C TRP A 147 -3.93 -8.10 -1.16
N SER A 148 -4.26 -9.27 -1.74
CA SER A 148 -5.37 -10.08 -1.22
C SER A 148 -5.14 -10.47 0.24
N GLY A 149 -3.96 -11.00 0.54
CA GLY A 149 -3.61 -11.40 1.91
C GLY A 149 -3.46 -10.21 2.84
N LEU A 150 -2.86 -9.12 2.36
CA LEU A 150 -2.69 -7.90 3.15
C LEU A 150 -4.04 -7.28 3.52
N LEU A 151 -4.96 -7.20 2.56
CA LEU A 151 -6.28 -6.64 2.82
C LEU A 151 -7.13 -7.54 3.75
N ALA A 152 -6.96 -8.87 3.68
CA ALA A 152 -7.61 -9.76 4.63
C ALA A 152 -7.14 -9.48 6.05
N ARG A 153 -5.85 -9.26 6.25
CA ARG A 153 -5.29 -8.89 7.56
C ARG A 153 -5.77 -7.51 8.00
N PHE A 154 -5.85 -6.56 7.07
CA PHE A 154 -6.42 -5.24 7.34
C PHE A 154 -7.87 -5.37 7.83
N GLY A 155 -8.68 -6.18 7.16
CA GLY A 155 -10.06 -6.39 7.56
C GLY A 155 -10.19 -6.96 8.97
N GLU A 156 -9.29 -7.87 9.36
CA GLU A 156 -9.24 -8.40 10.72
C GLU A 156 -8.86 -7.29 11.72
N ALA A 157 -7.84 -6.49 11.41
CA ALA A 157 -7.38 -5.43 12.29
C ALA A 157 -8.42 -4.32 12.45
N ALA A 158 -9.24 -4.10 11.45
CA ALA A 158 -10.25 -3.02 11.46
C ALA A 158 -11.46 -3.33 12.34
N ARG A 159 -11.66 -4.58 12.73
CA ARG A 159 -12.80 -4.99 13.56
C ARG A 159 -12.82 -4.35 14.93
#